data_2f8797973b64c26eba3b71a69d08d68c
#
_entry.id   2f8797973b64c26eba3b71a69d08d68c
#
_cell.length_a   1.000
_cell.length_b   1.000
_cell.length_c   1.000
_cell.angle_alpha   90.00
_cell.angle_beta   90.00
_cell.angle_gamma   90.00
#
_symmetry.space_group_name_H-M   'P 1'
#
loop_
_entity.id
_entity.type
_entity.pdbx_description
1 polymer ?
#
loop_
_entity_poly.entity_id
_entity_poly.type
_entity_poly.pdbx_seq_one_letter_code
_entity_poly.pdbx_strand_id
1 'polypeptide(L)'
;MSKLARATSRFAEAMRQGTSRAYDPVRVGVLQCAAESGPLRAGEIAECLDALPSSITRHVQALIDAGLVATSPDPADRRAVLVEATEAGRAELAQFLEIGDQVFGAVIADWSAEDVETLTRLLDRMIEAWAAAGAHQQQRANRKRPGRFGWSRI
;
A
#
# COMPACT_ATOMS: atom_id res chain seq x y z
N MET A 1 5.47 -24.20 13.93
CA MET A 1 5.82 -22.89 13.31
C MET A 1 7.33 -22.73 13.27
N SER A 2 7.91 -22.32 12.14
CA SER A 2 9.34 -22.06 12.00
C SER A 2 9.79 -20.90 12.91
N LYS A 3 11.09 -20.87 13.27
CA LYS A 3 11.67 -19.74 14.05
C LYS A 3 11.43 -18.41 13.34
N LEU A 4 11.52 -18.39 12.01
CA LEU A 4 11.29 -17.21 11.16
C LEU A 4 9.84 -16.71 11.29
N ALA A 5 8.83 -17.60 11.19
CA ALA A 5 7.43 -17.20 11.31
C ALA A 5 7.10 -16.58 12.69
N ARG A 6 7.75 -17.05 13.74
CA ARG A 6 7.61 -16.43 15.07
C ARG A 6 8.29 -15.06 15.16
N ALA A 7 9.47 -14.92 14.54
CA ALA A 7 10.19 -13.65 14.52
C ALA A 7 9.41 -12.59 13.74
N THR A 8 8.88 -12.92 12.56
CA THR A 8 8.06 -11.99 11.75
C THR A 8 6.76 -11.60 12.46
N SER A 9 6.07 -12.53 13.16
CA SER A 9 4.89 -12.19 13.95
C SER A 9 5.21 -11.23 15.10
N ARG A 10 6.32 -11.44 15.81
CA ARG A 10 6.78 -10.54 16.88
C ARG A 10 7.18 -9.18 16.33
N PHE A 11 7.85 -9.13 15.20
CA PHE A 11 8.20 -7.88 14.54
C PHE A 11 6.96 -7.08 14.15
N ALA A 12 5.97 -7.72 13.50
CA ALA A 12 4.72 -7.07 13.14
C ALA A 12 3.96 -6.54 14.38
N GLU A 13 3.99 -7.27 15.50
CA GLU A 13 3.41 -6.79 16.75
C GLU A 13 4.18 -5.60 17.33
N ALA A 14 5.50 -5.64 17.36
CA ALA A 14 6.34 -4.54 17.82
C ALA A 14 6.11 -3.26 16.98
N MET A 15 6.01 -3.41 15.66
CA MET A 15 5.67 -2.32 14.76
C MET A 15 4.31 -1.69 15.10
N ARG A 16 3.27 -2.50 15.34
CA ARG A 16 1.93 -1.99 15.72
C ARG A 16 1.94 -1.26 17.06
N GLN A 17 2.74 -1.71 18.02
CA GLN A 17 2.86 -1.07 19.33
C GLN A 17 3.70 0.21 19.30
N GLY A 18 4.73 0.24 18.42
CA GLY A 18 5.61 1.38 18.25
C GLY A 18 5.04 2.50 17.38
N THR A 19 4.06 2.19 16.52
CA THR A 19 3.41 3.20 15.69
C THR A 19 2.30 3.92 16.44
N SER A 20 2.27 5.24 16.33
CA SER A 20 1.22 6.09 16.90
C SER A 20 -0.16 5.62 16.44
N ARG A 21 -1.18 5.77 17.31
CA ARG A 21 -2.61 5.56 16.93
C ARG A 21 -3.06 6.43 15.74
N ALA A 22 -2.31 7.47 15.41
CA ALA A 22 -2.53 8.31 14.23
C ALA A 22 -2.05 7.67 12.91
N TYR A 23 -1.29 6.57 12.99
CA TYR A 23 -0.81 5.86 11.81
C TYR A 23 -1.90 4.95 11.22
N ASP A 24 -2.38 5.31 10.05
CA ASP A 24 -3.26 4.48 9.23
C ASP A 24 -2.49 4.03 7.98
N PRO A 25 -2.05 2.76 7.93
CA PRO A 25 -1.24 2.27 6.81
C PRO A 25 -1.97 2.35 5.47
N VAL A 26 -3.29 2.23 5.46
CA VAL A 26 -4.09 2.34 4.24
C VAL A 26 -4.11 3.78 3.74
N ARG A 27 -4.29 4.76 4.65
CA ARG A 27 -4.25 6.19 4.31
C ARG A 27 -2.90 6.58 3.72
N VAL A 28 -1.80 6.15 4.35
CA VAL A 28 -0.45 6.42 3.85
C VAL A 28 -0.23 5.75 2.51
N GLY A 29 -0.62 4.48 2.35
CA GLY A 29 -0.52 3.75 1.09
C GLY A 29 -1.29 4.42 -0.06
N VAL A 30 -2.51 4.90 0.19
CA VAL A 30 -3.30 5.66 -0.81
C VAL A 30 -2.56 6.93 -1.23
N LEU A 31 -2.02 7.69 -0.26
CA LEU A 31 -1.28 8.92 -0.54
C LEU A 31 0.00 8.63 -1.32
N GLN A 32 0.70 7.56 -0.97
CA GLN A 32 1.91 7.11 -1.66
C GLN A 32 1.62 6.70 -3.11
N CYS A 33 0.60 5.86 -3.36
CA CYS A 33 0.19 5.48 -4.72
C CYS A 33 -0.14 6.72 -5.56
N ALA A 34 -0.89 7.68 -4.99
CA ALA A 34 -1.28 8.92 -5.67
C ALA A 34 -0.09 9.87 -5.93
N ALA A 35 0.96 9.81 -5.11
CA ALA A 35 2.16 10.63 -5.26
C ALA A 35 3.19 10.05 -6.25
N GLU A 36 3.37 8.72 -6.25
CA GLU A 36 4.43 8.04 -7.01
C GLU A 36 4.00 7.64 -8.41
N SER A 37 2.74 7.19 -8.58
CA SER A 37 2.26 6.65 -9.85
C SER A 37 1.51 7.68 -10.71
N GLY A 38 1.33 8.91 -10.21
CA GLY A 38 0.54 9.95 -10.86
C GLY A 38 -0.97 9.74 -10.72
N PRO A 39 -1.81 10.36 -11.57
CA PRO A 39 -3.25 10.25 -11.47
C PRO A 39 -3.74 8.81 -11.67
N LEU A 40 -4.40 8.24 -10.66
CA LEU A 40 -4.92 6.87 -10.65
C LEU A 40 -6.42 6.84 -10.34
N ARG A 41 -7.14 5.86 -10.89
CA ARG A 41 -8.50 5.56 -10.44
C ARG A 41 -8.48 4.92 -9.05
N ALA A 42 -9.51 5.15 -8.24
CA ALA A 42 -9.64 4.51 -6.93
C ALA A 42 -9.58 2.96 -7.00
N GLY A 43 -10.03 2.37 -8.11
CA GLY A 43 -9.92 0.93 -8.37
C GLY A 43 -8.47 0.46 -8.54
N GLU A 44 -7.65 1.23 -9.25
CA GLU A 44 -6.22 0.94 -9.46
C GLU A 44 -5.44 1.06 -8.15
N ILE A 45 -5.78 2.05 -7.31
CA ILE A 45 -5.23 2.17 -5.95
C ILE A 45 -5.62 0.96 -5.09
N ALA A 46 -6.88 0.49 -5.20
CA ALA A 46 -7.34 -0.69 -4.48
C ALA A 46 -6.58 -1.96 -4.89
N GLU A 47 -6.30 -2.11 -6.17
CA GLU A 47 -5.49 -3.22 -6.71
C GLU A 47 -4.03 -3.12 -6.23
N CYS A 48 -3.44 -1.93 -6.28
CA CYS A 48 -2.07 -1.67 -5.82
C CYS A 48 -1.88 -2.05 -4.33
N LEU A 49 -2.87 -1.72 -3.49
CA LEU A 49 -2.81 -1.95 -2.04
C LEU A 49 -3.41 -3.28 -1.59
N ASP A 50 -3.88 -4.13 -2.53
CA ASP A 50 -4.63 -5.36 -2.23
C ASP A 50 -5.75 -5.11 -1.20
N ALA A 51 -6.47 -4.00 -1.38
CA ALA A 51 -7.47 -3.51 -0.44
C ALA A 51 -8.89 -3.54 -1.04
N LEU A 52 -9.91 -3.51 -0.17
CA LEU A 52 -11.29 -3.44 -0.63
C LEU A 52 -11.58 -2.06 -1.25
N PRO A 53 -12.20 -1.98 -2.44
CA PRO A 53 -12.52 -0.71 -3.11
C PRO A 53 -13.33 0.25 -2.23
N SER A 54 -14.24 -0.26 -1.40
CA SER A 54 -15.03 0.54 -0.46
C SER A 54 -14.18 1.18 0.65
N SER A 55 -13.10 0.51 1.08
CA SER A 55 -12.13 1.07 2.02
C SER A 55 -11.35 2.20 1.36
N ILE A 56 -10.83 1.97 0.14
CA ILE A 56 -10.07 2.98 -0.60
C ILE A 56 -10.91 4.23 -0.85
N THR A 57 -12.15 4.09 -1.30
CA THR A 57 -13.05 5.24 -1.54
C THR A 57 -13.19 6.11 -0.30
N ARG A 58 -13.28 5.51 0.90
CA ARG A 58 -13.37 6.25 2.17
C ARG A 58 -12.08 6.98 2.50
N HIS A 59 -10.93 6.34 2.30
CA HIS A 59 -9.63 6.98 2.56
C HIS A 59 -9.34 8.09 1.55
N VAL A 60 -9.68 7.90 0.28
CA VAL A 60 -9.58 8.94 -0.76
C VAL A 60 -10.43 10.16 -0.36
N GLN A 61 -11.69 9.94 0.07
CA GLN A 61 -12.54 11.05 0.50
C GLN A 61 -11.94 11.80 1.69
N ALA A 62 -11.44 11.10 2.70
CA ALA A 62 -10.79 11.73 3.85
C ALA A 62 -9.53 12.52 3.47
N LEU A 63 -8.77 12.06 2.46
CA LEU A 63 -7.61 12.76 1.94
C LEU A 63 -7.99 13.99 1.11
N ILE A 64 -9.12 13.94 0.37
CA ILE A 64 -9.69 15.11 -0.32
C ILE A 64 -10.11 16.17 0.69
N ASP A 65 -10.84 15.77 1.72
CA ASP A 65 -11.31 16.67 2.79
C ASP A 65 -10.15 17.33 3.55
N ALA A 66 -9.01 16.62 3.64
CA ALA A 66 -7.78 17.15 4.20
C ALA A 66 -6.93 17.98 3.21
N GLY A 67 -7.31 18.08 1.94
CA GLY A 67 -6.56 18.81 0.90
C GLY A 67 -5.27 18.12 0.45
N LEU A 68 -5.09 16.84 0.75
CA LEU A 68 -3.86 16.08 0.46
C LEU A 68 -3.89 15.38 -0.89
N VAL A 69 -5.08 15.12 -1.42
CA VAL A 69 -5.27 14.66 -2.80
C VAL A 69 -6.31 15.53 -3.49
N ALA A 70 -6.18 15.63 -4.80
CA ALA A 70 -7.15 16.26 -5.69
C ALA A 70 -7.72 15.23 -6.65
N THR A 71 -8.90 15.53 -7.20
CA THR A 71 -9.52 14.71 -8.23
C THR A 71 -9.72 15.49 -9.51
N SER A 72 -9.57 14.80 -10.65
CA SER A 72 -9.84 15.32 -11.98
C SER A 72 -10.65 14.32 -12.80
N PRO A 73 -11.43 14.77 -13.81
CA PRO A 73 -12.10 13.84 -14.74
C PRO A 73 -11.09 12.98 -15.48
N ASP A 74 -11.38 11.69 -15.63
CA ASP A 74 -10.59 10.83 -16.50
C ASP A 74 -10.85 11.17 -17.96
N PRO A 75 -9.82 11.52 -18.76
CA PRO A 75 -9.98 11.84 -20.18
C PRO A 75 -10.46 10.66 -21.02
N ALA A 76 -10.23 9.41 -20.57
CA ALA A 76 -10.63 8.20 -21.27
C ALA A 76 -12.06 7.75 -20.87
N ASP A 77 -12.54 8.10 -19.68
CA ASP A 77 -13.88 7.75 -19.21
C ASP A 77 -14.47 8.86 -18.35
N ARG A 78 -15.37 9.65 -18.92
CA ARG A 78 -16.04 10.79 -18.23
C ARG A 78 -16.82 10.42 -16.97
N ARG A 79 -17.07 9.14 -16.71
CA ARG A 79 -17.74 8.63 -15.51
C ARG A 79 -16.76 8.32 -14.39
N ALA A 80 -15.47 8.26 -14.69
CA ALA A 80 -14.40 7.99 -13.75
C ALA A 80 -13.69 9.29 -13.35
N VAL A 81 -13.12 9.27 -12.15
CA VAL A 81 -12.25 10.33 -11.64
C VAL A 81 -10.88 9.75 -11.35
N LEU A 82 -9.88 10.55 -11.61
CA LEU A 82 -8.49 10.28 -11.28
C LEU A 82 -8.16 10.99 -9.96
N VAL A 83 -7.37 10.35 -9.14
CA VAL A 83 -6.87 10.82 -7.83
C VAL A 83 -5.38 11.09 -7.96
N GLU A 84 -4.93 12.26 -7.56
CA GLU A 84 -3.53 12.67 -7.58
C GLU A 84 -3.17 13.38 -6.27
N ALA A 85 -1.95 13.16 -5.76
CA ALA A 85 -1.47 13.87 -4.59
C ALA A 85 -1.25 15.36 -4.89
N THR A 86 -1.73 16.23 -4.00
CA THR A 86 -1.41 17.66 -4.01
C THR A 86 0.03 17.90 -3.54
N GLU A 87 0.53 19.14 -3.67
CA GLU A 87 1.81 19.51 -3.08
C GLU A 87 1.81 19.31 -1.55
N ALA A 88 0.73 19.67 -0.88
CA ALA A 88 0.55 19.43 0.56
C ALA A 88 0.58 17.92 0.88
N GLY A 89 -0.05 17.08 0.04
CA GLY A 89 -0.02 15.63 0.21
C GLY A 89 1.39 15.04 0.04
N ARG A 90 2.14 15.51 -0.95
CA ARG A 90 3.55 15.09 -1.14
C ARG A 90 4.42 15.50 0.04
N ALA A 91 4.22 16.71 0.58
CA ALA A 91 4.93 17.20 1.75
C ALA A 91 4.60 16.37 3.01
N GLU A 92 3.32 16.05 3.24
CA GLU A 92 2.89 15.18 4.37
C GLU A 92 3.50 13.78 4.25
N LEU A 93 3.51 13.20 3.05
CA LEU A 93 4.14 11.90 2.79
C LEU A 93 5.64 11.95 3.08
N ALA A 94 6.35 12.98 2.61
CA ALA A 94 7.78 13.13 2.87
C ALA A 94 8.09 13.25 4.37
N GLN A 95 7.32 14.05 5.10
CA GLN A 95 7.45 14.17 6.55
C GLN A 95 7.19 12.83 7.26
N PHE A 96 6.19 12.08 6.80
CA PHE A 96 5.88 10.77 7.34
C PHE A 96 7.06 9.78 7.16
N LEU A 97 7.65 9.74 5.95
CA LEU A 97 8.80 8.90 5.65
C LEU A 97 10.03 9.29 6.49
N GLU A 98 10.28 10.60 6.65
CA GLU A 98 11.36 11.10 7.50
C GLU A 98 11.21 10.68 8.97
N ILE A 99 10.00 10.76 9.52
CA ILE A 99 9.72 10.26 10.89
C ILE A 99 9.97 8.75 10.95
N GLY A 100 9.57 7.99 9.94
CA GLY A 100 9.85 6.57 9.84
C GLY A 100 11.34 6.27 9.89
N ASP A 101 12.13 6.97 9.09
CA ASP A 101 13.59 6.83 9.05
C ASP A 101 14.24 7.15 10.40
N GLN A 102 13.78 8.19 11.08
CA GLN A 102 14.28 8.54 12.42
C GLN A 102 13.96 7.44 13.45
N VAL A 103 12.76 6.90 13.43
CA VAL A 103 12.33 5.81 14.33
C VAL A 103 13.16 4.54 14.07
N PHE A 104 13.30 4.15 12.79
CA PHE A 104 14.13 3.00 12.43
C PHE A 104 15.59 3.23 12.80
N GLY A 105 16.15 4.39 12.50
CA GLY A 105 17.52 4.76 12.85
C GLY A 105 17.78 4.66 14.35
N ALA A 106 16.83 5.09 15.18
CA ALA A 106 16.95 4.98 16.63
C ALA A 106 16.91 3.51 17.12
N VAL A 107 16.10 2.67 16.51
CA VAL A 107 15.96 1.24 16.88
C VAL A 107 17.20 0.43 16.51
N ILE A 108 17.90 0.79 15.45
CA ILE A 108 19.08 0.06 14.93
C ILE A 108 20.38 0.83 15.15
N ALA A 109 20.40 1.82 16.05
CA ALA A 109 21.53 2.73 16.24
C ALA A 109 22.86 2.03 16.62
N ASP A 110 22.79 0.86 17.24
CA ASP A 110 23.90 0.01 17.63
C ASP A 110 24.27 -1.09 16.63
N TRP A 111 23.55 -1.17 15.50
CA TRP A 111 23.81 -2.17 14.48
C TRP A 111 25.00 -1.78 13.61
N SER A 112 25.72 -2.79 13.12
CA SER A 112 26.73 -2.56 12.10
C SER A 112 26.10 -2.22 10.75
N ALA A 113 26.81 -1.47 9.92
CA ALA A 113 26.33 -1.19 8.55
C ALA A 113 26.10 -2.48 7.75
N GLU A 114 26.90 -3.52 7.97
CA GLU A 114 26.79 -4.83 7.34
C GLU A 114 25.48 -5.55 7.74
N ASP A 115 25.08 -5.47 9.02
CA ASP A 115 23.83 -6.06 9.51
C ASP A 115 22.61 -5.34 8.89
N VAL A 116 22.66 -4.00 8.83
CA VAL A 116 21.61 -3.19 8.21
C VAL A 116 21.44 -3.54 6.73
N GLU A 117 22.55 -3.57 5.97
CA GLU A 117 22.54 -3.91 4.55
C GLU A 117 22.07 -5.35 4.32
N THR A 118 22.48 -6.28 5.17
CA THR A 118 22.06 -7.68 5.09
C THR A 118 20.56 -7.81 5.35
N LEU A 119 20.03 -7.14 6.39
CA LEU A 119 18.59 -7.16 6.68
C LEU A 119 17.79 -6.56 5.53
N THR A 120 18.18 -5.40 5.02
CA THR A 120 17.54 -4.74 3.88
C THR A 120 17.43 -5.68 2.70
N ARG A 121 18.55 -6.23 2.25
CA ARG A 121 18.61 -7.17 1.12
C ARG A 121 17.74 -8.42 1.33
N LEU A 122 17.67 -8.94 2.56
CA LEU A 122 16.84 -10.12 2.85
C LEU A 122 15.35 -9.79 2.90
N LEU A 123 14.98 -8.59 3.36
CA LEU A 123 13.61 -8.09 3.35
C LEU A 123 13.14 -7.86 1.92
N ASP A 124 13.91 -7.20 1.07
CA ASP A 124 13.60 -6.96 -0.33
C ASP A 124 13.33 -8.27 -1.05
N ARG A 125 14.22 -9.25 -0.89
CA ARG A 125 14.05 -10.59 -1.48
C ARG A 125 12.80 -11.31 -0.99
N MET A 126 12.42 -11.12 0.27
CA MET A 126 11.21 -11.72 0.84
C MET A 126 9.96 -11.03 0.30
N ILE A 127 9.97 -9.70 0.16
CA ILE A 127 8.87 -8.90 -0.41
C ILE A 127 8.63 -9.30 -1.87
N GLU A 128 9.66 -9.38 -2.69
CA GLU A 128 9.57 -9.82 -4.08
C GLU A 128 9.00 -11.24 -4.22
N ALA A 129 9.48 -12.16 -3.39
CA ALA A 129 8.97 -13.54 -3.38
C ALA A 129 7.49 -13.61 -2.98
N TRP A 130 7.07 -12.76 -2.05
CA TRP A 130 5.68 -12.70 -1.60
C TRP A 130 4.76 -12.12 -2.69
N ALA A 131 5.20 -11.04 -3.35
CA ALA A 131 4.48 -10.45 -4.47
C ALA A 131 4.30 -11.46 -5.63
N ALA A 132 5.35 -12.19 -5.98
CA ALA A 132 5.31 -13.25 -6.99
C ALA A 132 4.34 -14.40 -6.60
N ALA A 133 4.33 -14.82 -5.33
CA ALA A 133 3.42 -15.85 -4.83
C ALA A 133 1.96 -15.39 -4.85
N GLY A 134 1.68 -14.13 -4.49
CA GLY A 134 0.35 -13.52 -4.55
C GLY A 134 -0.19 -13.46 -5.98
N ALA A 135 0.61 -13.01 -6.93
CA ALA A 135 0.25 -12.97 -8.35
C ALA A 135 -0.13 -14.37 -8.89
N HIS A 136 0.59 -15.40 -8.50
CA HIS A 136 0.26 -16.79 -8.88
C HIS A 136 -1.06 -17.29 -8.28
N GLN A 137 -1.39 -16.87 -7.05
CA GLN A 137 -2.67 -17.25 -6.42
C GLN A 137 -3.86 -16.54 -7.08
N GLN A 138 -3.74 -15.26 -7.41
CA GLN A 138 -4.76 -14.52 -8.14
C GLN A 138 -5.01 -15.07 -9.54
N GLN A 139 -3.97 -15.44 -10.28
CA GLN A 139 -4.12 -16.10 -11.58
C GLN A 139 -4.83 -17.44 -11.48
N ARG A 140 -4.55 -18.23 -10.43
CA ARG A 140 -5.25 -19.50 -10.17
C ARG A 140 -6.71 -19.31 -9.79
N ALA A 141 -7.03 -18.27 -9.01
CA ALA A 141 -8.40 -17.93 -8.63
C ALA A 141 -9.21 -17.45 -9.85
N ASN A 142 -8.63 -16.64 -10.73
CA ASN A 142 -9.27 -16.20 -11.97
C ASN A 142 -9.50 -17.34 -12.97
N ARG A 143 -8.61 -18.32 -13.06
CA ARG A 143 -8.82 -19.52 -13.90
C ARG A 143 -9.94 -20.43 -13.40
N LYS A 144 -10.29 -20.38 -12.10
CA LYS A 144 -11.34 -21.18 -11.49
C LYS A 144 -12.72 -20.50 -11.49
N ARG A 145 -12.85 -19.24 -11.95
CA ARG A 145 -14.16 -18.62 -12.15
C ARG A 145 -14.80 -19.24 -13.39
N PRO A 146 -15.91 -20.02 -13.26
CA PRO A 146 -16.66 -20.49 -14.42
C PRO A 146 -17.18 -19.27 -15.16
N GLY A 147 -17.02 -19.26 -16.48
CA GLY A 147 -17.54 -18.21 -17.34
C GLY A 147 -18.99 -17.93 -16.99
N ARG A 148 -19.32 -16.65 -16.85
CA ARG A 148 -20.71 -16.20 -16.70
C ARG A 148 -21.50 -16.80 -17.86
N PHE A 149 -22.34 -17.78 -17.56
CA PHE A 149 -23.35 -18.26 -18.50
C PHE A 149 -24.18 -17.06 -18.95
N GLY A 150 -24.07 -16.73 -20.24
CA GLY A 150 -24.94 -15.75 -20.85
C GLY A 150 -26.38 -16.29 -20.83
N TRP A 151 -27.25 -15.62 -20.11
CA TRP A 151 -28.68 -15.77 -20.30
C TRP A 151 -29.04 -15.07 -21.61
N SER A 152 -29.08 -15.83 -22.71
CA SER A 152 -29.81 -15.40 -23.93
C SER A 152 -31.29 -15.35 -23.58
N ARG A 153 -31.87 -14.18 -23.78
CA ARG A 153 -33.34 -14.02 -23.74
C ARG A 153 -33.97 -14.81 -24.89
N ILE A 154 -34.89 -15.66 -24.56
CA ILE A 154 -35.97 -16.09 -25.44
C ILE A 154 -37.12 -15.11 -25.25
#